data_51587c95f20f7e119a8ca0bb1d36011f
#
_entry.id   51587c95f20f7e119a8ca0bb1d36011f
#
_cell.length_a   1.000
_cell.length_b   1.000
_cell.length_c   1.000
_cell.angle_alpha   90.00
_cell.angle_beta   90.00
_cell.angle_gamma   90.00
#
_symmetry.space_group_name_H-M   'P 1'
#
loop_
_entity.id
_entity.type
_entity.pdbx_description
1 polymer ?
#
loop_
_entity_poly.entity_id
_entity_poly.type
_entity_poly.pdbx_seq_one_letter_code
_entity_poly.pdbx_strand_id
1 'polypeptide(L)'
;MAATPESKVKKKVADVLKTLSAYYFYPATGGYGKSGVPDIVGCYEGKFFGIECKAGKGKTTPLQDKNLKDIDEAKGISLVVNENNIDDVLFYLTGKGNDPRQMEFDFEETENG
;
A
#
# COMPACT_ATOMS: atom_id res chain seq x y z
N MET A 1 -23.48 -10.93 -1.14
CA MET A 1 -22.78 -10.67 -2.39
C MET A 1 -21.36 -11.25 -2.33
N ALA A 2 -20.96 -11.92 -3.36
CA ALA A 2 -19.63 -12.55 -3.38
C ALA A 2 -18.53 -11.49 -3.47
N ALA A 3 -17.48 -11.71 -2.70
CA ALA A 3 -16.32 -10.82 -2.76
C ALA A 3 -15.54 -11.07 -4.05
N THR A 4 -15.08 -10.00 -4.69
CA THR A 4 -14.20 -10.13 -5.84
C THR A 4 -12.78 -10.41 -5.36
N PRO A 5 -11.90 -10.94 -6.23
CA PRO A 5 -10.50 -11.14 -5.84
C PRO A 5 -9.83 -9.85 -5.39
N GLU A 6 -10.11 -8.73 -6.06
CA GLU A 6 -9.54 -7.45 -5.68
C GLU A 6 -10.05 -6.98 -4.32
N SER A 7 -11.34 -7.18 -4.02
CA SER A 7 -11.88 -6.78 -2.73
C SER A 7 -11.29 -7.62 -1.59
N LYS A 8 -10.89 -8.86 -1.88
CA LYS A 8 -10.21 -9.68 -0.88
C LYS A 8 -8.84 -9.15 -0.56
N VAL A 9 -8.11 -8.67 -1.57
CA VAL A 9 -6.82 -8.03 -1.36
C VAL A 9 -7.00 -6.77 -0.51
N LYS A 10 -8.00 -5.96 -0.87
CA LYS A 10 -8.30 -4.73 -0.14
C LYS A 10 -8.59 -5.01 1.33
N LYS A 11 -9.34 -6.07 1.61
CA LYS A 11 -9.65 -6.43 2.99
C LYS A 11 -8.39 -6.85 3.76
N LYS A 12 -7.51 -7.62 3.14
CA LYS A 12 -6.26 -8.03 3.80
C LYS A 12 -5.37 -6.84 4.09
N VAL A 13 -5.30 -5.88 3.17
CA VAL A 13 -4.56 -4.65 3.41
C VAL A 13 -5.16 -3.88 4.59
N ALA A 14 -6.48 -3.76 4.61
CA ALA A 14 -7.16 -3.07 5.70
C ALA A 14 -6.88 -3.74 7.04
N ASP A 15 -6.83 -5.08 7.06
CA ASP A 15 -6.52 -5.81 8.29
C ASP A 15 -5.12 -5.46 8.81
N VAL A 16 -4.14 -5.34 7.92
CA VAL A 16 -2.80 -4.92 8.30
C VAL A 16 -2.83 -3.50 8.86
N LEU A 17 -3.54 -2.59 8.19
CA LEU A 17 -3.62 -1.20 8.64
C LEU A 17 -4.29 -1.09 10.01
N LYS A 18 -5.31 -1.89 10.27
CA LYS A 18 -5.95 -1.92 11.58
C LYS A 18 -4.99 -2.42 12.65
N THR A 19 -4.23 -3.45 12.34
CA THR A 19 -3.24 -3.99 13.28
C THR A 19 -2.21 -2.94 13.64
N LEU A 20 -1.84 -2.09 12.67
CA LEU A 20 -0.88 -1.01 12.90
C LEU A 20 -1.50 0.21 13.59
N SER A 21 -2.81 0.24 13.74
CA SER A 21 -3.54 1.42 14.24
C SER A 21 -3.34 2.63 13.32
N ALA A 22 -3.23 2.38 12.03
CA ALA A 22 -3.12 3.46 11.05
C ALA A 22 -4.47 4.12 10.84
N TYR A 23 -4.46 5.41 10.54
CA TYR A 23 -5.67 6.08 10.08
C TYR A 23 -5.80 5.83 8.58
N TYR A 24 -6.94 5.38 8.11
CA TYR A 24 -7.13 5.13 6.68
C TYR A 24 -8.60 5.21 6.32
N PHE A 25 -8.85 5.40 5.03
CA PHE A 25 -10.20 5.35 4.49
C PHE A 25 -10.15 5.02 3.00
N TYR A 26 -11.31 4.73 2.44
CA TYR A 26 -11.45 4.44 1.01
C TYR A 26 -11.99 5.71 0.34
N PRO A 27 -11.18 6.37 -0.53
CA PRO A 27 -11.65 7.60 -1.16
C PRO A 27 -12.88 7.36 -2.02
N ALA A 28 -13.84 8.27 -1.95
CA ALA A 28 -14.98 8.27 -2.83
C ALA A 28 -14.52 8.77 -4.21
N THR A 29 -14.92 8.07 -5.27
CA THR A 29 -14.42 8.35 -6.61
C THR A 29 -15.48 8.85 -7.57
N GLY A 30 -16.68 9.15 -7.10
CA GLY A 30 -17.75 9.63 -7.98
C GLY A 30 -17.83 11.15 -8.02
N GLY A 31 -18.27 11.66 -9.17
CA GLY A 31 -18.65 13.07 -9.30
C GLY A 31 -17.51 14.04 -9.15
N TYR A 32 -17.37 14.63 -7.99
CA TYR A 32 -16.39 15.69 -7.76
C TYR A 32 -15.03 15.21 -7.32
N GLY A 33 -14.87 13.90 -7.15
CA GLY A 33 -13.61 13.35 -6.68
C GLY A 33 -12.54 13.36 -7.75
N LYS A 34 -11.30 13.28 -7.32
CA LYS A 34 -10.16 13.12 -8.20
C LYS A 34 -10.16 11.69 -8.76
N SER A 35 -9.93 11.53 -10.06
CA SER A 35 -9.88 10.22 -10.69
C SER A 35 -8.52 9.56 -10.54
N GLY A 36 -8.52 8.23 -10.50
CA GLY A 36 -7.28 7.46 -10.46
C GLY A 36 -6.61 7.44 -9.10
N VAL A 37 -7.29 7.91 -8.06
CA VAL A 37 -6.71 7.88 -6.71
C VAL A 37 -6.60 6.45 -6.21
N PRO A 38 -5.66 6.17 -5.29
CA PRO A 38 -5.52 4.83 -4.73
C PRO A 38 -6.79 4.36 -4.02
N ASP A 39 -6.94 3.03 -3.94
CA ASP A 39 -8.09 2.43 -3.27
C ASP A 39 -8.16 2.76 -1.80
N ILE A 40 -7.02 2.86 -1.14
CA ILE A 40 -6.92 3.15 0.29
C ILE A 40 -5.90 4.26 0.48
N VAL A 41 -6.27 5.27 1.25
CA VAL A 41 -5.31 6.32 1.65
C VAL A 41 -5.37 6.51 3.15
N GLY A 42 -4.29 7.03 3.70
CA GLY A 42 -4.25 7.28 5.13
C GLY A 42 -2.94 7.83 5.61
N CYS A 43 -2.71 7.68 6.89
CA CYS A 43 -1.52 8.19 7.55
C CYS A 43 -1.07 7.22 8.63
N TYR A 44 0.21 6.99 8.71
CA TYR A 44 0.80 6.19 9.78
C TYR A 44 2.06 6.87 10.27
N GLU A 45 2.06 7.20 11.57
CA GLU A 45 3.19 7.87 12.21
C GLU A 45 3.66 9.10 11.43
N GLY A 46 2.70 9.89 10.99
CA GLY A 46 2.99 11.14 10.31
C GLY A 46 3.26 11.03 8.82
N LYS A 47 3.25 9.83 8.27
CA LYS A 47 3.50 9.64 6.85
C LYS A 47 2.22 9.30 6.11
N PHE A 48 1.93 10.07 5.08
CA PHE A 48 0.80 9.78 4.20
C PHE A 48 1.10 8.56 3.36
N PHE A 49 0.10 7.72 3.12
CA PHE A 49 0.24 6.60 2.20
C PHE A 49 -0.95 6.49 1.29
N GLY A 50 -0.70 5.93 0.10
CA GLY A 50 -1.75 5.55 -0.84
C GLY A 50 -1.46 4.16 -1.35
N ILE A 51 -2.46 3.29 -1.30
CA ILE A 51 -2.31 1.88 -1.67
C ILE A 51 -3.34 1.54 -2.72
N GLU A 52 -2.86 1.12 -3.90
CA GLU A 52 -3.70 0.62 -4.97
C GLU A 52 -3.73 -0.90 -4.88
N CYS A 53 -4.93 -1.48 -4.85
CA CYS A 53 -5.09 -2.93 -4.73
C CYS A 53 -5.46 -3.53 -6.07
N LYS A 54 -4.75 -4.57 -6.45
CA LYS A 54 -5.00 -5.32 -7.68
C LYS A 54 -5.06 -6.80 -7.35
N ALA A 55 -5.61 -7.59 -8.26
CA ALA A 55 -5.67 -9.03 -8.07
C ALA A 55 -5.07 -9.72 -9.30
N GLY A 56 -4.36 -10.81 -9.05
CA GLY A 56 -3.78 -11.61 -10.11
C GLY A 56 -2.87 -10.81 -11.03
N LYS A 57 -3.19 -10.81 -12.31
CA LYS A 57 -2.40 -10.11 -13.33
C LYS A 57 -2.91 -8.69 -13.60
N GLY A 58 -3.82 -8.19 -12.76
CA GLY A 58 -4.34 -6.85 -12.91
C GLY A 58 -3.23 -5.81 -12.83
N LYS A 59 -3.34 -4.77 -13.66
CA LYS A 59 -2.34 -3.72 -13.75
C LYS A 59 -2.95 -2.37 -13.48
N THR A 60 -2.12 -1.45 -13.02
CA THR A 60 -2.55 -0.07 -12.85
C THR A 60 -2.79 0.59 -14.19
N THR A 61 -3.66 1.60 -14.18
CA THR A 61 -3.88 2.44 -15.36
C THR A 61 -2.90 3.61 -15.33
N PRO A 62 -2.71 4.30 -16.47
CA PRO A 62 -1.83 5.48 -16.48
C PRO A 62 -2.22 6.55 -15.46
N LEU A 63 -3.52 6.76 -15.25
CA LEU A 63 -3.96 7.75 -14.29
C LEU A 63 -3.68 7.31 -12.85
N GLN A 64 -3.82 6.02 -12.56
CA GLN A 64 -3.43 5.49 -11.26
C GLN A 64 -1.93 5.64 -11.04
N ASP A 65 -1.13 5.34 -12.06
CA ASP A 65 0.32 5.49 -11.97
C ASP A 65 0.70 6.94 -11.69
N LYS A 66 0.03 7.88 -12.33
CA LYS A 66 0.30 9.30 -12.09
C LYS A 66 0.02 9.68 -10.65
N ASN A 67 -1.09 9.22 -10.09
CA ASN A 67 -1.41 9.51 -8.70
C ASN A 67 -0.40 8.92 -7.73
N LEU A 68 0.02 7.68 -7.98
CA LEU A 68 1.03 7.04 -7.13
C LEU A 68 2.35 7.78 -7.20
N LYS A 69 2.74 8.22 -8.40
CA LYS A 69 3.96 8.99 -8.57
C LYS A 69 3.87 10.33 -7.84
N ASP A 70 2.73 11.01 -7.93
CA ASP A 70 2.54 12.28 -7.25
C ASP A 70 2.69 12.13 -5.73
N ILE A 71 2.15 11.04 -5.16
CA ILE A 71 2.29 10.76 -3.75
C ILE A 71 3.76 10.56 -3.39
N ASP A 72 4.46 9.77 -4.21
CA ASP A 72 5.87 9.48 -3.97
C ASP A 72 6.72 10.75 -4.04
N GLU A 73 6.46 11.59 -5.03
CA GLU A 73 7.18 12.86 -5.17
C GLU A 73 6.88 13.83 -4.03
N ALA A 74 5.70 13.73 -3.45
CA ALA A 74 5.34 14.53 -2.28
C ALA A 74 5.86 13.94 -0.97
N LYS A 75 6.68 12.89 -1.05
CA LYS A 75 7.31 12.22 0.08
C LYS A 75 6.35 11.35 0.90
N GLY A 76 5.20 11.01 0.32
CA GLY A 76 4.33 9.98 0.88
C GLY A 76 4.79 8.60 0.44
N ILE A 77 4.09 7.59 0.88
CA ILE A 77 4.38 6.19 0.53
C ILE A 77 3.31 5.74 -0.47
N SER A 78 3.73 5.29 -1.64
CA SER A 78 2.80 4.78 -2.64
C SER A 78 3.09 3.31 -2.90
N LEU A 79 2.05 2.48 -2.89
CA LEU A 79 2.19 1.03 -3.05
C LEU A 79 1.13 0.50 -4.00
N VAL A 80 1.52 -0.51 -4.77
CA VAL A 80 0.60 -1.36 -5.51
C VAL A 80 0.69 -2.74 -4.88
N VAL A 81 -0.44 -3.25 -4.40
CA VAL A 81 -0.47 -4.48 -3.63
C VAL A 81 -1.44 -5.48 -4.26
N ASN A 82 -1.00 -6.72 -4.39
CA ASN A 82 -1.87 -7.82 -4.77
C ASN A 82 -1.75 -8.93 -3.72
N GLU A 83 -2.34 -10.09 -4.01
CA GLU A 83 -2.34 -11.20 -3.05
C GLU A 83 -0.94 -11.73 -2.73
N ASN A 84 0.06 -11.41 -3.53
CA ASN A 84 1.41 -11.92 -3.36
C ASN A 84 2.33 -11.01 -2.56
N ASN A 85 1.94 -9.76 -2.33
CA ASN A 85 2.82 -8.81 -1.63
C ASN A 85 2.10 -8.00 -0.57
N ILE A 86 1.13 -8.60 0.10
CA ILE A 86 0.43 -7.92 1.20
C ILE A 86 1.43 -7.44 2.27
N ASP A 87 2.49 -8.19 2.51
CA ASP A 87 3.48 -7.84 3.53
C ASP A 87 4.25 -6.56 3.22
N ASP A 88 4.23 -6.10 1.97
CA ASP A 88 4.84 -4.83 1.62
C ASP A 88 4.22 -3.67 2.41
N VAL A 89 2.94 -3.77 2.73
CA VAL A 89 2.27 -2.72 3.51
C VAL A 89 2.97 -2.56 4.86
N LEU A 90 3.18 -3.67 5.55
CA LEU A 90 3.85 -3.64 6.84
C LEU A 90 5.28 -3.12 6.70
N PHE A 91 6.01 -3.63 5.73
CA PHE A 91 7.40 -3.26 5.54
C PHE A 91 7.56 -1.76 5.25
N TYR A 92 6.81 -1.25 4.28
CA TYR A 92 7.01 0.14 3.85
C TYR A 92 6.47 1.14 4.87
N LEU A 93 5.47 0.78 5.65
CA LEU A 93 4.94 1.70 6.65
C LEU A 93 5.78 1.70 7.93
N THR A 94 6.33 0.57 8.32
CA THR A 94 7.05 0.45 9.60
C THR A 94 8.56 0.34 9.45
N GLY A 95 9.04 0.02 8.25
CA GLY A 95 10.45 -0.32 8.05
C GLY A 95 10.81 -1.68 8.61
N LYS A 96 9.81 -2.48 8.99
CA LYS A 96 10.01 -3.81 9.58
C LYS A 96 9.23 -4.83 8.79
N GLY A 97 9.82 -5.95 8.46
CA GLY A 97 9.16 -6.99 7.72
C GLY A 97 10.15 -7.66 6.79
N ASN A 98 9.62 -8.54 5.95
CA ASN A 98 10.44 -9.30 5.02
C ASN A 98 10.35 -8.71 3.63
N ASP A 99 11.32 -7.87 3.28
CA ASP A 99 11.50 -7.41 1.93
C ASP A 99 12.72 -8.16 1.38
N PRO A 100 12.54 -9.02 0.38
CA PRO A 100 13.68 -9.76 -0.18
C PRO A 100 14.84 -8.87 -0.62
N ARG A 101 14.54 -7.63 -1.01
CA ARG A 101 15.58 -6.70 -1.42
C ARG A 101 16.41 -6.20 -0.27
N GLN A 102 15.92 -6.34 0.96
CA GLN A 102 16.55 -5.84 2.16
C GLN A 102 17.18 -6.93 3.01
N MET A 103 17.03 -8.17 2.63
CA MET A 103 17.49 -9.28 3.46
C MET A 103 18.98 -9.23 3.77
N GLU A 104 19.79 -8.87 2.80
CA GLU A 104 21.23 -8.79 3.02
C GLU A 104 21.58 -7.68 4.00
N PHE A 105 20.92 -6.54 3.89
CA PHE A 105 21.16 -5.45 4.81
C PHE A 105 20.76 -5.81 6.23
N ASP A 106 19.60 -6.44 6.38
CA ASP A 106 19.13 -6.87 7.68
C ASP A 106 20.11 -7.86 8.32
N PHE A 107 20.62 -8.77 7.51
CA PHE A 107 21.58 -9.74 7.96
C PHE A 107 22.88 -9.08 8.45
N GLU A 108 23.38 -8.12 7.69
CA GLU A 108 24.61 -7.41 8.06
C GLU A 108 24.42 -6.60 9.32
N GLU A 109 23.28 -5.94 9.47
CA GLU A 109 22.98 -5.18 10.69
C GLU A 109 22.95 -6.10 11.90
N THR A 110 22.39 -7.29 11.73
CA THR A 110 22.34 -8.25 12.81
C THR A 110 23.73 -8.68 13.23
N GLU A 111 24.63 -8.87 12.30
CA GLU A 111 26.00 -9.23 12.60
C GLU A 111 26.74 -8.12 13.31
N ASN A 112 26.47 -6.89 12.94
CA ASN A 112 27.18 -5.76 13.52
C ASN A 112 26.56 -5.28 14.83
N GLY A 113 25.36 -5.69 15.04
CA GLY A 113 24.65 -5.34 16.27
C GLY A 113 24.95 -6.31 17.35
#